data_e2c1a83ec1948fea9c3f7da977de5575
#
_entry.id   e2c1a83ec1948fea9c3f7da977de5575
#
_cell.length_a   1.000
_cell.length_b   1.000
_cell.length_c   1.000
_cell.angle_alpha   90.00
_cell.angle_beta   90.00
_cell.angle_gamma   90.00
#
_symmetry.space_group_name_H-M   'P 1'
#
loop_
_entity.id
_entity.type
_entity.pdbx_description
1 polymer ?
#
loop_
_entity_poly.entity_id
_entity_poly.type
_entity_poly.pdbx_seq_one_letter_code
_entity_poly.pdbx_strand_id
1 'polypeptide(L)'
;MCVINNQMGKANTQVRDIGRKRWLLNSFRDYQCQCGEVELCVLEWFPHHKKIRGLVMRHGAKTKQRQQAIELIEQSTPLCHNCAAKYRHGLAPFVL
;
A
#
# COMPACT_ATOMS: atom_id res chain seq x y z
N MET A 1 -13.06 5.02 7.28
CA MET A 1 -13.44 4.01 6.26
C MET A 1 -12.85 4.37 4.91
N CYS A 2 -12.23 3.40 4.27
CA CYS A 2 -11.70 3.61 2.92
C CYS A 2 -12.82 3.48 1.90
N VAL A 3 -13.18 4.58 1.29
CA VAL A 3 -14.19 4.59 0.25
C VAL A 3 -13.52 4.74 -1.10
N ILE A 4 -13.68 3.74 -1.95
CA ILE A 4 -13.26 3.85 -3.34
C ILE A 4 -14.39 4.56 -4.07
N ASN A 5 -14.10 5.73 -4.55
CA ASN A 5 -15.09 6.52 -5.25
C ASN A 5 -15.38 5.90 -6.61
N ASN A 6 -16.59 5.42 -6.79
CA ASN A 6 -17.03 4.81 -8.04
C ASN A 6 -17.43 5.88 -9.04
N GLN A 7 -16.45 6.44 -9.71
CA GLN A 7 -16.74 7.35 -10.82
C GLN A 7 -17.19 6.53 -12.01
N MET A 8 -18.37 6.81 -12.47
CA MET A 8 -18.92 6.17 -13.65
C MET A 8 -18.23 6.70 -14.91
N GLY A 9 -18.10 5.91 -15.92
CA GLY A 9 -17.69 6.40 -17.20
C GLY A 9 -16.52 5.71 -17.84
N LYS A 10 -15.34 5.79 -17.36
CA LYS A 10 -14.13 5.21 -17.99
C LYS A 10 -13.97 3.75 -17.58
N ALA A 11 -14.94 2.94 -17.92
CA ALA A 11 -15.17 1.64 -17.31
C ALA A 11 -13.95 0.72 -17.25
N ASN A 12 -13.27 0.49 -18.37
CA ASN A 12 -12.20 -0.51 -18.38
C ASN A 12 -10.97 -0.08 -17.59
N THR A 13 -10.56 1.17 -17.73
CA THR A 13 -9.42 1.70 -16.99
C THR A 13 -9.72 1.75 -15.50
N GLN A 14 -10.92 2.19 -15.13
CA GLN A 14 -11.31 2.26 -13.72
C GLN A 14 -11.38 0.88 -13.07
N VAL A 15 -11.89 -0.12 -13.78
CA VAL A 15 -11.95 -1.49 -13.27
C VAL A 15 -10.55 -2.02 -12.98
N ARG A 16 -9.60 -1.79 -13.88
CA ARG A 16 -8.20 -2.19 -13.66
C ARG A 16 -7.61 -1.49 -12.44
N ASP A 17 -7.83 -0.18 -12.33
CA ASP A 17 -7.29 0.60 -11.22
C ASP A 17 -7.88 0.17 -9.89
N ILE A 18 -9.18 -0.12 -9.85
CA ILE A 18 -9.83 -0.64 -8.66
C ILE A 18 -9.23 -1.99 -8.27
N GLY A 19 -9.01 -2.87 -9.23
CA GLY A 19 -8.40 -4.17 -8.97
C GLY A 19 -6.98 -4.06 -8.41
N ARG A 20 -6.17 -3.16 -8.97
CA ARG A 20 -4.80 -2.92 -8.51
C ARG A 20 -4.77 -2.33 -7.11
N LYS A 21 -5.62 -1.34 -6.86
CA LYS A 21 -5.73 -0.73 -5.53
C LYS A 21 -6.20 -1.75 -4.50
N ARG A 22 -7.16 -2.59 -4.87
CA ARG A 22 -7.65 -3.65 -3.99
C ARG A 22 -6.54 -4.66 -3.66
N TRP A 23 -5.76 -5.06 -4.66
CA TRP A 23 -4.63 -5.95 -4.43
C TRP A 23 -3.65 -5.34 -3.43
N LEU A 24 -3.31 -4.07 -3.64
CA LEU A 24 -2.37 -3.38 -2.76
C LEU A 24 -2.92 -3.25 -1.33
N LEU A 25 -4.19 -2.88 -1.20
CA LEU A 25 -4.83 -2.79 0.12
C LEU A 25 -4.89 -4.14 0.81
N ASN A 26 -5.23 -5.20 0.06
CA ASN A 26 -5.31 -6.53 0.62
C ASN A 26 -3.96 -7.07 1.10
N SER A 27 -2.85 -6.51 0.60
CA SER A 27 -1.54 -6.90 1.08
C SER A 27 -1.33 -6.58 2.56
N PHE A 28 -2.13 -5.68 3.12
CA PHE A 28 -2.06 -5.31 4.55
C PHE A 28 -2.99 -6.14 5.43
N ARG A 29 -3.75 -7.09 4.85
CA ARG A 29 -4.83 -7.79 5.57
C ARG A 29 -4.43 -8.34 6.93
N ASP A 30 -3.24 -8.94 7.03
CA ASP A 30 -2.79 -9.61 8.24
C ASP A 30 -1.79 -8.75 9.02
N TYR A 31 -1.75 -7.47 8.75
CA TYR A 31 -0.78 -6.55 9.34
C TYR A 31 -1.49 -5.37 9.98
N GLN A 32 -0.81 -4.76 10.92
CA GLN A 32 -1.26 -3.51 11.53
C GLN A 32 -0.04 -2.64 11.82
N CYS A 33 -0.27 -1.34 11.94
CA CYS A 33 0.77 -0.42 12.37
C CYS A 33 1.11 -0.67 13.84
N GLN A 34 2.34 -0.35 14.24
CA GLN A 34 2.78 -0.47 15.62
C GLN A 34 1.93 0.35 16.58
N CYS A 35 1.29 1.42 16.11
CA CYS A 35 0.37 2.21 16.94
C CYS A 35 -1.01 1.57 17.08
N GLY A 36 -1.27 0.44 16.43
CA GLY A 36 -2.53 -0.26 16.50
C GLY A 36 -3.49 0.02 15.34
N GLU A 37 -3.11 0.91 14.40
CA GLU A 37 -3.97 1.21 13.26
C GLU A 37 -4.16 -0.01 12.37
N VAL A 38 -5.40 -0.33 12.03
CA VAL A 38 -5.76 -1.49 11.23
C VAL A 38 -6.48 -1.14 9.93
N GLU A 39 -6.84 0.13 9.71
CA GLU A 39 -7.50 0.53 8.48
C GLU A 39 -6.53 0.44 7.32
N LEU A 40 -6.84 -0.42 6.35
CA LEU A 40 -5.94 -0.74 5.26
C LEU A 40 -5.54 0.48 4.41
N CYS A 41 -6.47 1.42 4.23
CA CYS A 41 -6.22 2.59 3.40
C CYS A 41 -5.26 3.61 4.01
N VAL A 42 -4.99 3.52 5.30
CA VAL A 42 -4.04 4.43 5.95
C VAL A 42 -2.69 3.76 6.23
N LEU A 43 -2.55 2.49 5.85
CA LEU A 43 -1.28 1.78 5.99
C LEU A 43 -0.42 1.96 4.74
N GLU A 44 0.88 1.93 4.94
CA GLU A 44 1.83 1.92 3.83
C GLU A 44 2.99 0.98 4.14
N TRP A 45 3.63 0.47 3.10
CA TRP A 45 4.80 -0.39 3.23
C TRP A 45 6.06 0.48 3.32
N PHE A 46 6.40 0.87 4.52
CA PHE A 46 7.55 1.75 4.74
C PHE A 46 8.86 0.97 4.66
N PRO A 47 9.90 1.48 4.00
CA PRO A 47 9.97 2.72 3.24
C PRO A 47 9.71 2.56 1.73
N HIS A 48 9.26 1.38 1.29
CA HIS A 48 9.19 1.01 -0.13
C HIS A 48 7.83 1.22 -0.76
N HIS A 49 6.89 1.84 -0.06
CA HIS A 49 5.50 1.92 -0.53
C HIS A 49 5.35 2.54 -1.92
N LYS A 50 6.06 3.63 -2.18
CA LYS A 50 5.98 4.31 -3.47
C LYS A 50 6.44 3.40 -4.61
N LYS A 51 7.50 2.65 -4.41
CA LYS A 51 8.03 1.71 -5.41
C LYS A 51 7.09 0.54 -5.63
N ILE A 52 6.56 -0.02 -4.54
CA ILE A 52 5.59 -1.11 -4.59
C ILE A 52 4.34 -0.66 -5.35
N ARG A 53 3.82 0.51 -5.01
CA ARG A 53 2.65 1.07 -5.68
C ARG A 53 2.91 1.28 -7.17
N GLY A 54 4.08 1.79 -7.53
CA GLY A 54 4.48 1.96 -8.92
C GLY A 54 4.48 0.66 -9.69
N LEU A 55 5.04 -0.40 -9.10
CA LEU A 55 5.07 -1.72 -9.73
C LEU A 55 3.65 -2.26 -9.95
N VAL A 56 2.79 -2.16 -8.95
CA VAL A 56 1.42 -2.67 -9.03
C VAL A 56 0.58 -1.85 -10.01
N MET A 57 0.65 -0.52 -9.90
CA MET A 57 -0.22 0.37 -10.69
C MET A 57 0.20 0.49 -12.14
N ARG A 58 1.51 0.40 -12.44
CA ARG A 58 2.00 0.49 -13.81
C ARG A 58 1.91 -0.82 -14.56
N HIS A 59 2.22 -1.93 -13.90
CA HIS A 59 2.39 -3.21 -14.56
C HIS A 59 1.23 -4.17 -14.31
N GLY A 60 0.40 -3.87 -13.35
CA GLY A 60 -0.80 -4.63 -13.09
C GLY A 60 -0.51 -6.08 -12.74
N ALA A 61 -1.02 -6.97 -13.59
CA ALA A 61 -0.96 -8.41 -13.33
C ALA A 61 0.31 -9.08 -13.86
N LYS A 62 1.29 -8.34 -14.38
CA LYS A 62 2.51 -8.95 -14.89
C LYS A 62 3.25 -9.66 -13.77
N THR A 63 3.52 -10.93 -13.95
CA THR A 63 4.04 -11.80 -12.90
C THR A 63 5.39 -11.32 -12.34
N LYS A 64 6.28 -10.90 -13.22
CA LYS A 64 7.62 -10.47 -12.80
C LYS A 64 7.56 -9.24 -11.90
N GLN A 65 6.80 -8.24 -12.29
CA GLN A 65 6.69 -7.00 -11.52
C GLN A 65 5.91 -7.24 -10.23
N ARG A 66 4.91 -8.09 -10.26
CA ARG A 66 4.17 -8.46 -9.05
C ARG A 66 5.07 -9.19 -8.07
N GLN A 67 5.94 -10.07 -8.55
CA GLN A 67 6.90 -10.76 -7.71
C GLN A 67 7.89 -9.77 -7.07
N GLN A 68 8.35 -8.78 -7.84
CA GLN A 68 9.20 -7.72 -7.30
C GLN A 68 8.49 -6.94 -6.18
N ALA A 69 7.21 -6.64 -6.39
CA ALA A 69 6.41 -5.95 -5.38
C ALA A 69 6.30 -6.78 -4.10
N ILE A 70 6.07 -8.08 -4.22
CA ILE A 70 5.99 -8.98 -3.07
C ILE A 70 7.31 -9.01 -2.31
N GLU A 71 8.42 -9.09 -3.01
CA GLU A 71 9.75 -9.07 -2.38
C GLU A 71 9.99 -7.79 -1.60
N LEU A 72 9.58 -6.64 -2.16
CA LEU A 72 9.70 -5.37 -1.47
C LEU A 72 8.77 -5.30 -0.25
N ILE A 73 7.59 -5.87 -0.34
CA ILE A 73 6.66 -5.96 0.78
C ILE A 73 7.31 -6.73 1.94
N GLU A 74 7.97 -7.83 1.65
CA GLU A 74 8.66 -8.64 2.66
C GLU A 74 9.79 -7.87 3.35
N GLN A 75 10.39 -6.91 2.66
CA GLN A 75 11.46 -6.07 3.19
C GLN A 75 10.95 -4.81 3.87
N SER A 76 9.64 -4.60 3.90
CA SER A 76 9.02 -3.38 4.40
C SER A 76 8.33 -3.60 5.74
N THR A 77 8.03 -2.49 6.42
CA THR A 77 7.29 -2.49 7.66
C THR A 77 5.95 -1.79 7.43
N PRO A 78 4.82 -2.40 7.83
CA PRO A 78 3.53 -1.73 7.70
C PRO A 78 3.40 -0.61 8.74
N LEU A 79 3.26 0.61 8.27
CA LEU A 79 3.06 1.79 9.13
C LEU A 79 1.86 2.58 8.61
N CYS A 80 1.10 3.18 9.53
CA CYS A 80 0.10 4.14 9.10
C CYS A 80 0.79 5.42 8.62
N HIS A 81 0.10 6.22 7.82
CA HIS A 81 0.68 7.44 7.28
C HIS A 81 1.20 8.37 8.37
N ASN A 82 0.52 8.42 9.50
CA ASN A 82 0.93 9.25 10.62
C ASN A 82 2.26 8.77 11.22
N CYS A 83 2.39 7.48 11.49
CA CYS A 83 3.64 6.91 12.03
C CYS A 83 4.78 7.02 11.02
N ALA A 84 4.50 6.79 9.73
CA ALA A 84 5.52 6.93 8.69
C ALA A 84 6.02 8.37 8.62
N ALA A 85 5.13 9.34 8.70
CA ALA A 85 5.51 10.76 8.73
C ALA A 85 6.37 11.07 9.95
N LYS A 86 5.99 10.59 11.12
CA LYS A 86 6.77 10.77 12.34
C LYS A 86 8.17 10.18 12.19
N TYR A 87 8.27 9.00 11.61
CA TYR A 87 9.56 8.37 11.40
C TYR A 87 10.45 9.20 10.47
N ARG A 88 9.88 9.68 9.35
CA ARG A 88 10.63 10.51 8.39
C ARG A 88 11.14 11.80 9.03
N HIS A 89 10.43 12.33 10.01
CA HIS A 89 10.80 13.54 10.71
C HIS A 89 11.60 13.26 12.00
N GLY A 90 12.00 12.02 12.23
CA GLY A 90 12.78 11.66 13.42
C GLY A 90 12.00 11.69 14.72
N LEU A 91 10.67 11.63 14.66
CA LEU A 91 9.80 11.72 15.83
C LEU A 91 9.26 10.35 16.28
N ALA A 92 9.53 9.29 15.52
CA ALA A 92 8.99 7.99 15.83
C ALA A 92 9.60 7.43 17.13
N PRO A 93 8.79 6.86 18.04
CA PRO A 93 9.28 6.27 19.27
C PRO A 93 9.80 4.84 19.10
N PHE A 94 9.85 4.34 17.89
CA PHE A 94 10.24 2.95 17.60
C PHE A 94 11.35 2.90 16.57
N VAL A 95 12.06 1.77 16.56
CA VAL A 95 13.11 1.48 15.58
C VAL A 95 12.59 0.43 14.61
N LEU A 96 12.77 0.69 13.34
CA LEU A 96 12.37 -0.26 12.29
C LEU A 96 13.44 -1.29 12.03
#